data_74890013c7931fe7e685fd244f6eede9
#
_entry.id   74890013c7931fe7e685fd244f6eede9
#
_cell.length_a   1.000
_cell.length_b   1.000
_cell.length_c   1.000
_cell.angle_alpha   90.00
_cell.angle_beta   90.00
_cell.angle_gamma   90.00
#
_symmetry.space_group_name_H-M   'P 1'
#
loop_
_entity.id
_entity.type
_entity.pdbx_description
1 polymer ?
#
loop_
_entity_poly.entity_id
_entity_poly.type
_entity_poly.pdbx_seq_one_letter_code
_entity_poly.pdbx_strand_id
1 'polypeptide(L)'
;EELDEYKGDFLGMSIGSLRSIQAHVNDILADLENPSVKENLTESWLQGKIAVTEDYMTTIHHYVMFNKEDEYSNANKRHDQVQ
;
A
#
# COMPACT_ATOMS: atom_id res chain seq x y z
N GLU A 1 -0.48 24.70 -10.41
CA GLU A 1 0.64 24.73 -10.22
C GLU A 1 1.31 23.46 -10.37
N GLU A 2 2.43 23.46 -10.57
CA GLU A 2 3.07 22.28 -10.92
C GLU A 2 3.81 21.75 -9.74
N LEU A 3 4.07 20.50 -9.75
CA LEU A 3 4.89 19.89 -8.78
C LEU A 3 6.30 20.24 -9.11
N ASP A 4 7.10 20.47 -8.10
CA ASP A 4 8.47 20.69 -8.41
C ASP A 4 9.05 19.34 -8.79
N GLU A 5 10.27 19.35 -9.25
CA GLU A 5 10.87 18.16 -9.81
C GLU A 5 11.04 17.09 -8.80
N TYR A 6 11.35 17.46 -7.56
CA TYR A 6 11.52 16.46 -6.54
C TYR A 6 10.23 15.71 -6.29
N LYS A 7 9.15 16.45 -6.15
CA LYS A 7 7.89 15.80 -5.87
C LYS A 7 7.48 14.91 -7.01
N GLY A 8 7.80 15.32 -8.23
CA GLY A 8 7.49 14.49 -9.38
C GLY A 8 8.23 13.17 -9.33
N ASP A 9 9.52 13.22 -8.97
CA ASP A 9 10.30 12.01 -8.89
C ASP A 9 9.79 11.10 -7.81
N PHE A 10 9.52 11.65 -6.65
CA PHE A 10 9.02 10.81 -5.56
C PHE A 10 7.67 10.20 -5.89
N LEU A 11 6.84 10.94 -6.57
CA LEU A 11 5.55 10.40 -6.96
C LEU A 11 5.72 9.20 -7.87
N GLY A 12 6.56 9.34 -8.90
CA GLY A 12 6.79 8.23 -9.82
C GLY A 12 7.38 7.02 -9.11
N MET A 13 8.33 7.26 -8.22
CA MET A 13 8.94 6.17 -7.49
C MET A 13 7.93 5.47 -6.60
N SER A 14 7.08 6.25 -5.94
CA SER A 14 6.10 5.65 -5.05
C SER A 14 5.09 4.81 -5.81
N ILE A 15 4.63 5.32 -6.94
CA ILE A 15 3.68 4.57 -7.75
C ILE A 15 4.34 3.30 -8.25
N GLY A 16 5.58 3.40 -8.71
CA GLY A 16 6.28 2.23 -9.20
C GLY A 16 6.46 1.18 -8.12
N SER A 17 6.82 1.62 -6.92
CA SER A 17 6.99 0.68 -5.82
C SER A 17 5.69 0.01 -5.44
N LEU A 18 4.61 0.78 -5.41
CA LEU A 18 3.32 0.20 -5.07
C LEU A 18 2.88 -0.82 -6.11
N ARG A 19 3.14 -0.55 -7.38
CA ARG A 19 2.79 -1.51 -8.40
C ARG A 19 3.65 -2.76 -8.32
N SER A 20 4.90 -2.59 -7.94
CA SER A 20 5.78 -3.73 -7.77
C SER A 20 5.31 -4.60 -6.61
N ILE A 21 4.94 -3.97 -5.50
CA ILE A 21 4.41 -4.71 -4.36
C ILE A 21 3.17 -5.49 -4.79
N GLN A 22 2.29 -4.83 -5.51
CA GLN A 22 1.07 -5.48 -5.97
C GLN A 22 1.37 -6.69 -6.85
N ALA A 23 2.32 -6.53 -7.76
CA ALA A 23 2.65 -7.63 -8.67
C ALA A 23 3.22 -8.81 -7.91
N HIS A 24 4.10 -8.55 -6.94
CA HIS A 24 4.67 -9.64 -6.16
C HIS A 24 3.60 -10.36 -5.35
N VAL A 25 2.71 -9.60 -4.73
CA VAL A 25 1.65 -10.23 -3.95
C VAL A 25 0.75 -11.06 -4.85
N ASN A 26 0.40 -10.52 -6.02
CA ASN A 26 -0.45 -11.25 -6.94
C ASN A 26 0.19 -12.54 -7.40
N ASP A 27 1.50 -12.52 -7.65
CA ASP A 27 2.20 -13.73 -8.06
C ASP A 27 2.08 -14.81 -7.00
N ILE A 28 2.31 -14.45 -5.75
CA ILE A 28 2.24 -15.44 -4.68
C ILE A 28 0.83 -15.99 -4.56
N LEU A 29 -0.15 -15.11 -4.54
CA LEU A 29 -1.53 -15.54 -4.33
C LEU A 29 -2.03 -16.39 -5.49
N ALA A 30 -1.53 -16.12 -6.69
CA ALA A 30 -1.98 -16.86 -7.85
C ALA A 30 -1.42 -18.30 -7.88
N ASP A 31 -0.37 -18.56 -7.12
CA ASP A 31 0.28 -19.86 -7.16
C ASP A 31 0.10 -20.64 -5.87
N LEU A 32 -0.95 -20.37 -5.14
CA LEU A 32 -1.14 -21.00 -3.83
C LEU A 32 -1.38 -22.50 -3.90
N GLU A 33 -1.76 -23.02 -5.08
CA GLU A 33 -1.95 -24.44 -5.20
C GLU A 33 -0.63 -25.19 -5.30
N ASN A 34 0.44 -24.49 -5.55
CA ASN A 34 1.76 -25.11 -5.63
C ASN A 34 2.21 -25.52 -4.23
N PRO A 35 2.49 -26.80 -4.00
CA PRO A 35 2.85 -27.22 -2.64
C PRO A 35 4.09 -26.52 -2.09
N SER A 36 5.05 -26.22 -2.95
CA SER A 36 6.25 -25.53 -2.49
C SER A 36 5.93 -24.12 -2.02
N VAL A 37 5.03 -23.45 -2.71
CA VAL A 37 4.65 -22.11 -2.30
C VAL A 37 3.95 -22.17 -0.95
N LYS A 38 3.03 -23.11 -0.79
CA LYS A 38 2.35 -23.26 0.48
C LYS A 38 3.33 -23.53 1.60
N GLU A 39 4.26 -24.42 1.35
CA GLU A 39 5.20 -24.81 2.40
C GLU A 39 6.07 -23.63 2.78
N ASN A 40 6.54 -22.86 1.80
CA ASN A 40 7.34 -21.69 2.10
C ASN A 40 6.60 -20.70 2.97
N LEU A 41 5.30 -20.62 2.80
CA LEU A 41 4.51 -19.65 3.55
C LEU A 41 4.30 -20.07 5.01
N THR A 42 4.72 -21.28 5.38
CA THR A 42 4.57 -21.70 6.76
C THR A 42 5.79 -21.37 7.61
N GLU A 43 6.82 -20.77 7.02
CA GLU A 43 8.00 -20.43 7.77
C GLU A 43 7.71 -19.30 8.74
N SER A 44 8.09 -19.47 9.99
CA SER A 44 7.72 -18.48 10.98
C SER A 44 8.42 -17.14 10.71
N TRP A 45 9.68 -17.20 10.25
CA TRP A 45 10.39 -15.94 9.99
C TRP A 45 9.72 -15.16 8.86
N LEU A 46 9.20 -15.90 7.87
CA LEU A 46 8.55 -15.24 6.74
C LEU A 46 7.21 -14.66 7.17
N GLN A 47 6.47 -15.40 7.99
CA GLN A 47 5.21 -14.89 8.47
C GLN A 47 5.43 -13.58 9.25
N GLY A 48 6.52 -13.50 9.98
CA GLY A 48 6.84 -12.25 10.69
C GLY A 48 7.09 -11.11 9.74
N LYS A 49 7.81 -11.37 8.65
CA LYS A 49 8.05 -10.33 7.67
C LYS A 49 6.76 -9.89 7.00
N ILE A 50 5.90 -10.83 6.71
CA ILE A 50 4.63 -10.51 6.08
C ILE A 50 3.80 -9.64 7.01
N ALA A 51 3.79 -9.96 8.30
CA ALA A 51 3.03 -9.17 9.26
C ALA A 51 3.55 -7.75 9.34
N VAL A 52 4.87 -7.58 9.33
CA VAL A 52 5.44 -6.23 9.36
C VAL A 52 5.10 -5.49 8.09
N THR A 53 5.15 -6.19 6.96
CA THR A 53 4.81 -5.57 5.68
C THR A 53 3.36 -5.12 5.68
N GLU A 54 2.49 -5.96 6.21
CA GLU A 54 1.08 -5.59 6.27
C GLU A 54 0.90 -4.35 7.13
N ASP A 55 1.63 -4.26 8.22
CA ASP A 55 1.53 -3.10 9.10
C ASP A 55 1.98 -1.85 8.37
N TYR A 56 3.10 -1.93 7.66
CA TYR A 56 3.56 -0.79 6.87
C TYR A 56 2.54 -0.40 5.81
N MET A 57 1.99 -1.39 5.11
CA MET A 57 1.02 -1.08 4.08
C MET A 57 -0.23 -0.44 4.65
N THR A 58 -0.65 -0.90 5.83
CA THR A 58 -1.79 -0.29 6.48
C THR A 58 -1.52 1.17 6.78
N THR A 59 -0.34 1.47 7.30
CA THR A 59 0.02 2.84 7.59
C THR A 59 0.06 3.70 6.33
N ILE A 60 0.66 3.16 5.28
CA ILE A 60 0.74 3.89 4.02
C ILE A 60 -0.65 4.14 3.46
N HIS A 61 -1.47 3.11 3.47
CA HIS A 61 -2.81 3.20 2.94
C HIS A 61 -3.62 4.26 3.70
N HIS A 62 -3.55 4.22 5.01
CA HIS A 62 -4.30 5.18 5.81
C HIS A 62 -3.81 6.59 5.54
N TYR A 63 -2.50 6.78 5.47
CA TYR A 63 -2.00 8.12 5.24
C TYR A 63 -2.46 8.65 3.89
N VAL A 64 -2.31 7.84 2.86
CA VAL A 64 -2.62 8.30 1.51
C VAL A 64 -4.12 8.55 1.34
N MET A 65 -4.93 7.66 1.87
CA MET A 65 -6.36 7.75 1.60
C MET A 65 -7.06 8.72 2.53
N PHE A 66 -6.57 8.85 3.76
CA PHE A 66 -7.28 9.71 4.70
C PHE A 66 -6.75 11.13 4.70
N ASN A 67 -5.65 11.37 3.99
CA ASN A 67 -5.18 12.73 3.84
C ASN A 67 -5.52 13.33 2.50
N LYS A 68 -6.29 12.63 1.69
CA LYS A 68 -6.64 13.19 0.41
C LYS A 68 -7.70 14.24 0.61
N GLU A 69 -7.61 15.28 -0.20
CA GLU A 69 -8.61 16.29 -0.17
C GLU A 69 -9.67 15.92 -1.13
N ASP A 70 -10.88 16.00 -0.65
CA ASP A 70 -12.00 15.62 -1.45
C ASP A 70 -12.76 16.87 -1.72
N GLU A 71 -13.06 17.15 -2.93
CA GLU A 71 -13.75 18.35 -3.24
C GLU A 71 -15.04 18.44 -2.54
N TYR A 72 -15.69 17.33 -2.35
CA TYR A 72 -16.94 17.36 -1.70
C TYR A 72 -16.79 17.61 -0.24
N SER A 73 -15.80 17.02 0.34
CA SER A 73 -15.70 17.11 1.76
C SER A 73 -15.09 18.37 2.18
N ASN A 74 -14.52 19.12 1.28
CA ASN A 74 -14.11 20.39 1.65
C ASN A 74 -15.17 21.10 2.35
N ALA A 75 -16.32 20.83 1.97
CA ALA A 75 -17.38 21.47 2.59
C ALA A 75 -17.61 20.92 3.91
N ASN A 76 -17.42 19.82 4.11
CA ASN A 76 -17.68 19.31 5.35
C ASN A 76 -16.60 18.73 6.03
N LYS A 77 -16.04 18.72 5.95
CA LYS A 77 -15.21 18.16 6.47
C LYS A 77 -14.64 18.06 7.42
N ARG A 78 -15.00 18.01 7.31
CA ARG A 78 -14.50 17.77 7.80
C ARG A 78 -14.73 17.69 8.70
N HIS A 79 -15.36 17.79 8.77
CA HIS A 79 -15.59 17.54 9.33
C HIS A 79 -15.95 16.85 9.79
N ASP A 80 -16.28 16.90 9.65
CA ASP A 80 -16.56 16.10 9.95
C ASP A 80 -16.39 15.09 9.99
N GLN A 81 -16.15 14.89 9.81
CA GLN A 81 -15.81 13.97 9.68
C GLN A 81 -15.40 13.33 10.06
N VAL A 82 -15.42 13.59 10.31
CA VAL A 82 -15.01 12.95 10.59
C VAL A 82 -14.82 12.14 10.79
N GLN A 83 -15.09 11.97 10.81
CA GLN A 83 -14.75 11.27 10.85
C GLN A 83 -14.33 10.90 10.84
#